data_ce173afb7e477453b4260093a8d3e75b
#
_entry.id   ce173afb7e477453b4260093a8d3e75b
#
_cell.length_a   1.000
_cell.length_b   1.000
_cell.length_c   1.000
_cell.angle_alpha   90.00
_cell.angle_beta   90.00
_cell.angle_gamma   90.00
#
_symmetry.space_group_name_H-M   'P 1'
#
loop_
_entity.id
_entity.type
_entity.pdbx_description
1 polymer ?
#
loop_
_entity_poly.entity_id
_entity_poly.type
_entity_poly.pdbx_seq_one_letter_code
_entity_poly.pdbx_strand_id
1 'polypeptide(L)'
;MASVSEPLPQTKPLPERRSFLRWLTYGLGAVASAAVAVPFLGYLFGARKAPVVWFPLGPVNDFPENQTRRVTFANPIRQPWDGMVANTGIYVRYEGRDENGPDETQGYRFLVLAANCAHLGCPVEWFQESGLFMCPCHGGVYYANGERASGPPPRGLFPCVWRVSRARGLDVLEIQAPHYPTLQDTLRHPA
;
A
#
# COMPACT_ATOMS: atom_id res chain seq x y z
N MET A 1 -27.88 30.34 84.56
CA MET A 1 -28.01 30.94 83.25
C MET A 1 -26.82 30.44 82.43
N ALA A 2 -27.03 29.44 81.65
CA ALA A 2 -25.98 28.90 80.75
C ALA A 2 -26.13 29.54 79.39
N SER A 3 -25.11 30.32 78.94
CA SER A 3 -25.09 30.94 77.64
C SER A 3 -24.67 29.89 76.64
N VAL A 4 -25.58 29.51 75.74
CA VAL A 4 -25.29 28.65 74.57
C VAL A 4 -24.58 29.53 73.54
N SER A 5 -23.31 29.32 73.39
CA SER A 5 -22.51 29.91 72.27
C SER A 5 -22.82 29.18 71.00
N GLU A 6 -23.49 29.83 70.06
CA GLU A 6 -23.78 29.32 68.73
C GLU A 6 -22.45 29.20 67.93
N PRO A 7 -22.16 28.05 67.27
CA PRO A 7 -20.93 27.91 66.48
C PRO A 7 -21.00 28.76 65.21
N LEU A 8 -19.99 29.60 65.01
CA LEU A 8 -19.83 30.45 63.83
C LEU A 8 -19.83 29.59 62.52
N PRO A 9 -20.48 30.06 61.45
CA PRO A 9 -20.52 29.35 60.19
C PRO A 9 -19.10 29.20 59.65
N GLN A 10 -18.71 27.94 59.41
CA GLN A 10 -17.41 27.60 58.80
C GLN A 10 -17.43 28.02 57.33
N THR A 11 -16.76 29.10 56.99
CA THR A 11 -16.54 29.53 55.61
C THR A 11 -15.65 28.49 54.89
N LYS A 12 -16.22 27.86 53.85
CA LYS A 12 -15.49 26.92 53.00
C LYS A 12 -14.25 27.63 52.43
N PRO A 13 -13.01 27.10 52.64
CA PRO A 13 -11.83 27.78 52.18
C PRO A 13 -11.87 27.90 50.66
N LEU A 14 -11.61 29.09 50.13
CA LEU A 14 -11.44 29.32 48.69
C LEU A 14 -10.30 28.45 48.17
N PRO A 15 -10.38 27.88 46.96
CA PRO A 15 -9.35 27.06 46.41
C PRO A 15 -8.04 27.87 46.35
N GLU A 16 -7.00 27.37 47.01
CA GLU A 16 -5.69 28.04 47.04
C GLU A 16 -5.19 28.19 45.58
N ARG A 17 -4.62 29.35 45.24
CA ARG A 17 -4.02 29.63 43.91
C ARG A 17 -3.14 28.49 43.39
N ARG A 18 -2.44 27.80 44.30
CA ARG A 18 -1.60 26.66 44.03
C ARG A 18 -2.40 25.45 43.53
N SER A 19 -3.56 25.16 44.08
CA SER A 19 -4.45 24.09 43.65
C SER A 19 -5.06 24.38 42.28
N PHE A 20 -5.47 25.64 42.05
CA PHE A 20 -5.95 26.06 40.73
C PHE A 20 -4.90 25.91 39.65
N LEU A 21 -3.69 26.35 39.89
CA LEU A 21 -2.59 26.21 38.92
C LEU A 21 -2.26 24.75 38.63
N ARG A 22 -2.27 23.87 39.63
CA ARG A 22 -2.08 22.42 39.40
C ARG A 22 -3.14 21.84 38.48
N TRP A 23 -4.38 22.10 38.73
CA TRP A 23 -5.49 21.61 37.92
C TRP A 23 -5.45 22.19 36.51
N LEU A 24 -5.08 23.44 36.36
CA LEU A 24 -4.86 24.07 35.07
C LEU A 24 -3.73 23.39 34.30
N THR A 25 -2.59 23.12 34.94
CA THR A 25 -1.45 22.45 34.32
C THR A 25 -1.81 21.02 33.88
N TYR A 26 -2.48 20.24 34.74
CA TYR A 26 -2.95 18.91 34.40
C TYR A 26 -3.99 18.93 33.28
N GLY A 27 -4.90 19.86 33.28
CA GLY A 27 -5.91 20.04 32.24
C GLY A 27 -5.27 20.35 30.88
N LEU A 28 -4.38 21.33 30.84
CA LEU A 28 -3.63 21.68 29.62
C LEU A 28 -2.74 20.52 29.14
N GLY A 29 -2.05 19.85 30.06
CA GLY A 29 -1.24 18.69 29.75
C GLY A 29 -2.06 17.53 29.17
N ALA A 30 -3.25 17.26 29.74
CA ALA A 30 -4.16 16.24 29.24
C ALA A 30 -4.67 16.56 27.82
N VAL A 31 -5.05 17.83 27.57
CA VAL A 31 -5.49 18.27 26.23
C VAL A 31 -4.35 18.15 25.23
N ALA A 32 -3.15 18.61 25.55
CA ALA A 32 -1.99 18.50 24.68
C ALA A 32 -1.65 17.04 24.38
N SER A 33 -1.66 16.18 25.40
CA SER A 33 -1.40 14.74 25.24
C SER A 33 -2.49 14.08 24.38
N ALA A 34 -3.75 14.40 24.57
CA ALA A 34 -4.85 13.88 23.77
C ALA A 34 -4.75 14.34 22.29
N ALA A 35 -4.39 15.59 22.06
CA ALA A 35 -4.21 16.14 20.71
C ALA A 35 -3.12 15.40 19.90
N VAL A 36 -2.12 14.85 20.55
CA VAL A 36 -1.08 14.01 19.92
C VAL A 36 -1.49 12.54 19.89
N ALA A 37 -1.99 12.01 21.00
CA ALA A 37 -2.29 10.58 21.13
C ALA A 37 -3.46 10.14 20.25
N VAL A 38 -4.51 10.95 20.11
CA VAL A 38 -5.69 10.57 19.31
C VAL A 38 -5.35 10.35 17.84
N PRO A 39 -4.68 11.28 17.11
CA PRO A 39 -4.30 11.04 15.72
C PRO A 39 -3.26 9.93 15.58
N PHE A 40 -2.33 9.79 16.55
CA PHE A 40 -1.35 8.72 16.54
C PHE A 40 -2.00 7.34 16.69
N LEU A 41 -2.88 7.16 17.65
CA LEU A 41 -3.65 5.93 17.83
C LEU A 41 -4.59 5.69 16.63
N GLY A 42 -5.21 6.75 16.13
CA GLY A 42 -6.02 6.68 14.91
C GLY A 42 -5.22 6.20 13.70
N TYR A 43 -3.97 6.62 13.56
CA TYR A 43 -3.07 6.13 12.51
C TYR A 43 -2.71 4.64 12.71
N LEU A 44 -2.38 4.24 13.94
CA LEU A 44 -1.99 2.85 14.24
C LEU A 44 -3.14 1.84 14.07
N PHE A 45 -4.34 2.21 14.52
CA PHE A 45 -5.49 1.29 14.57
C PHE A 45 -6.56 1.59 13.53
N GLY A 46 -6.56 2.78 12.94
CA GLY A 46 -7.55 3.25 11.97
C GLY A 46 -7.19 2.99 10.51
N ALA A 47 -6.04 2.37 10.22
CA ALA A 47 -5.63 2.06 8.85
C ALA A 47 -6.64 1.11 8.20
N ARG A 48 -7.57 1.66 7.42
CA ARG A 48 -8.49 0.87 6.61
C ARG A 48 -7.68 0.25 5.48
N LYS A 49 -7.80 -1.07 5.34
CA LYS A 49 -7.27 -1.74 4.15
C LYS A 49 -7.95 -1.13 2.92
N ALA A 50 -7.16 -0.69 1.96
CA ALA A 50 -7.70 -0.22 0.70
C ALA A 50 -8.52 -1.34 0.04
N PRO A 51 -9.69 -1.05 -0.51
CA PRO A 51 -10.47 -2.06 -1.21
C PRO A 51 -9.68 -2.53 -2.42
N VAL A 52 -9.44 -3.83 -2.49
CA VAL A 52 -8.81 -4.45 -3.67
C VAL A 52 -9.91 -4.65 -4.71
N VAL A 53 -9.70 -4.08 -5.89
CA VAL A 53 -10.62 -4.20 -7.02
C VAL A 53 -9.89 -4.80 -8.22
N TRP A 54 -10.64 -5.47 -9.09
CA TRP A 54 -10.13 -5.92 -10.37
C TRP A 54 -10.11 -4.75 -11.36
N PHE A 55 -8.95 -4.45 -11.89
CA PHE A 55 -8.72 -3.35 -12.82
C PHE A 55 -8.40 -3.91 -14.21
N PRO A 56 -9.18 -3.56 -15.25
CA PRO A 56 -8.91 -4.02 -16.59
C PRO A 56 -7.69 -3.30 -17.19
N LEU A 57 -6.74 -4.08 -17.72
CA LEU A 57 -5.57 -3.57 -18.43
C LEU A 57 -5.82 -3.43 -19.94
N GLY A 58 -6.63 -4.33 -20.50
CA GLY A 58 -6.97 -4.33 -21.90
C GLY A 58 -7.26 -5.74 -22.45
N PRO A 59 -7.68 -5.82 -23.71
CA PRO A 59 -7.89 -7.11 -24.38
C PRO A 59 -6.60 -7.92 -24.43
N VAL A 60 -6.70 -9.24 -24.29
CA VAL A 60 -5.55 -10.14 -24.36
C VAL A 60 -4.80 -10.00 -25.69
N ASN A 61 -5.52 -9.73 -26.78
CA ASN A 61 -4.96 -9.55 -28.12
C ASN A 61 -4.01 -8.34 -28.26
N ASP A 62 -4.07 -7.39 -27.31
CA ASP A 62 -3.16 -6.24 -27.29
C ASP A 62 -1.77 -6.61 -26.75
N PHE A 63 -1.61 -7.83 -26.23
CA PHE A 63 -0.36 -8.33 -25.67
C PHE A 63 0.27 -9.40 -26.62
N PRO A 64 1.23 -9.02 -27.47
CA PRO A 64 1.94 -9.97 -28.29
C PRO A 64 2.71 -10.99 -27.45
N GLU A 65 2.75 -12.22 -27.91
CA GLU A 65 3.43 -13.32 -27.22
C GLU A 65 4.92 -13.06 -27.06
N ASN A 66 5.43 -13.39 -25.87
CA ASN A 66 6.86 -13.25 -25.49
C ASN A 66 7.42 -11.81 -25.54
N GLN A 67 6.56 -10.80 -25.58
CA GLN A 67 6.97 -9.39 -25.49
C GLN A 67 6.63 -8.83 -24.11
N THR A 68 7.67 -8.33 -23.42
CA THR A 68 7.49 -7.60 -22.16
C THR A 68 7.12 -6.15 -22.46
N ARG A 69 5.96 -5.71 -21.98
CA ARG A 69 5.46 -4.33 -22.15
C ARG A 69 5.22 -3.67 -20.82
N ARG A 70 5.57 -2.40 -20.73
CA ARG A 70 5.18 -1.56 -19.61
C ARG A 70 3.77 -1.03 -19.83
N VAL A 71 2.88 -1.30 -18.89
CA VAL A 71 1.52 -0.78 -18.85
C VAL A 71 1.42 0.17 -17.66
N THR A 72 0.82 1.34 -17.88
CA THR A 72 0.59 2.31 -16.82
C THR A 72 -0.91 2.50 -16.67
N PHE A 73 -1.40 2.43 -15.44
CA PHE A 73 -2.80 2.64 -15.12
C PHE A 73 -2.97 3.59 -13.94
N ALA A 74 -4.10 4.30 -13.91
CA ALA A 74 -4.44 5.16 -12.79
C ALA A 74 -4.95 4.31 -11.63
N ASN A 75 -4.39 4.52 -10.44
CA ASN A 75 -4.83 3.82 -9.24
C ASN A 75 -6.31 4.11 -8.97
N PRO A 76 -7.17 3.07 -8.80
CA PRO A 76 -8.60 3.26 -8.59
C PRO A 76 -8.96 4.03 -7.30
N ILE A 77 -8.06 4.07 -6.33
CA ILE A 77 -8.25 4.81 -5.07
C ILE A 77 -7.52 6.16 -5.02
N ARG A 78 -7.13 6.69 -6.17
CA ARG A 78 -6.46 7.99 -6.26
C ARG A 78 -7.31 9.11 -5.64
N GLN A 79 -6.64 10.05 -5.00
CA GLN A 79 -7.24 11.28 -4.51
C GLN A 79 -7.07 12.40 -5.56
N PRO A 80 -7.93 13.44 -5.55
CA PRO A 80 -7.83 14.53 -6.53
C PRO A 80 -6.49 15.26 -6.57
N TRP A 81 -5.74 15.23 -5.45
CA TRP A 81 -4.43 15.88 -5.31
C TRP A 81 -3.25 14.99 -5.67
N ASP A 82 -3.45 13.69 -5.93
CA ASP A 82 -2.36 12.75 -6.21
C ASP A 82 -1.67 13.02 -7.55
N GLY A 83 -2.35 13.66 -8.49
CA GLY A 83 -1.78 14.01 -9.78
C GLY A 83 -1.22 12.79 -10.53
N MET A 84 -0.02 12.95 -11.10
CA MET A 84 0.64 11.89 -11.86
C MET A 84 1.20 10.76 -11.00
N VAL A 85 1.42 10.99 -9.71
CA VAL A 85 1.96 9.94 -8.81
C VAL A 85 0.93 8.84 -8.52
N ALA A 86 -0.35 9.09 -8.81
CA ALA A 86 -1.38 8.07 -8.77
C ALA A 86 -1.29 7.04 -9.90
N ASN A 87 -0.43 7.25 -10.89
CA ASN A 87 -0.24 6.30 -11.97
C ASN A 87 0.74 5.21 -11.52
N THR A 88 0.31 3.96 -11.63
CA THR A 88 1.12 2.79 -11.29
C THR A 88 1.60 2.11 -12.57
N GLY A 89 2.90 1.84 -12.65
CA GLY A 89 3.50 1.07 -13.75
C GLY A 89 3.63 -0.40 -13.38
N ILE A 90 3.33 -1.26 -14.32
CA ILE A 90 3.56 -2.70 -14.25
C ILE A 90 4.16 -3.19 -15.55
N TYR A 91 4.82 -4.34 -15.50
CA TYR A 91 5.26 -5.05 -16.69
C TYR A 91 4.37 -6.26 -16.93
N VAL A 92 3.95 -6.43 -18.17
CA VAL A 92 3.09 -7.53 -18.63
C VAL A 92 3.80 -8.24 -19.75
N ARG A 93 3.88 -9.56 -19.68
CA ARG A 93 4.31 -10.44 -20.75
C ARG A 93 3.31 -11.58 -20.90
N TYR A 94 2.79 -11.74 -22.09
CA TYR A 94 1.99 -12.90 -22.47
C TYR A 94 2.92 -14.05 -22.84
N GLU A 95 2.74 -15.21 -22.20
CA GLU A 95 3.60 -16.41 -22.37
C GLU A 95 2.88 -17.54 -23.11
N GLY A 96 1.80 -17.22 -23.81
CA GLY A 96 1.03 -18.20 -24.55
C GLY A 96 -0.13 -18.81 -23.77
N ARG A 97 -0.68 -19.90 -24.27
CA ARG A 97 -1.80 -20.64 -23.67
C ARG A 97 -1.34 -21.97 -23.10
N ASP A 98 -1.96 -22.36 -22.01
CA ASP A 98 -1.89 -23.68 -21.41
C ASP A 98 -3.31 -24.22 -21.28
N GLU A 99 -3.67 -25.22 -22.04
CA GLU A 99 -5.03 -25.82 -22.06
C GLU A 99 -5.38 -26.48 -20.71
N ASN A 100 -4.36 -26.81 -19.91
CA ASN A 100 -4.54 -27.39 -18.57
C ASN A 100 -4.43 -26.34 -17.44
N GLY A 101 -4.42 -25.05 -17.80
CA GLY A 101 -4.32 -23.95 -16.85
C GLY A 101 -5.58 -23.80 -15.98
N PRO A 102 -5.49 -23.07 -14.83
CA PRO A 102 -6.63 -22.82 -13.96
C PRO A 102 -7.77 -22.10 -14.69
N ASP A 103 -9.02 -22.40 -14.33
CA ASP A 103 -10.22 -21.78 -14.92
C ASP A 103 -10.21 -20.25 -14.83
N GLU A 104 -9.66 -19.69 -13.77
CA GLU A 104 -9.55 -18.24 -13.58
C GLU A 104 -8.67 -17.56 -14.65
N THR A 105 -7.73 -18.29 -15.25
CA THR A 105 -6.86 -17.79 -16.30
C THR A 105 -7.39 -18.07 -17.71
N GLN A 106 -8.44 -18.88 -17.84
CA GLN A 106 -8.99 -19.36 -19.12
C GLN A 106 -7.90 -19.97 -20.02
N GLY A 107 -6.90 -20.60 -19.43
CA GLY A 107 -5.75 -21.18 -20.13
C GLY A 107 -4.72 -20.17 -20.63
N TYR A 108 -4.89 -18.87 -20.37
CA TYR A 108 -3.84 -17.88 -20.68
C TYR A 108 -2.73 -17.90 -19.64
N ARG A 109 -1.49 -17.64 -20.06
CA ARG A 109 -0.33 -17.49 -19.19
C ARG A 109 0.22 -16.09 -19.34
N PHE A 110 0.21 -15.34 -18.24
CA PHE A 110 0.79 -14.01 -18.17
C PHE A 110 1.79 -13.93 -17.03
N LEU A 111 2.91 -13.29 -17.29
CA LEU A 111 3.80 -12.78 -16.27
C LEU A 111 3.46 -11.30 -16.05
N VAL A 112 2.99 -10.97 -14.84
CA VAL A 112 2.63 -9.59 -14.48
C VAL A 112 3.44 -9.18 -13.26
N LEU A 113 4.32 -8.20 -13.43
CA LEU A 113 5.28 -7.77 -12.42
C LEU A 113 5.11 -6.28 -12.11
N ALA A 114 5.22 -5.91 -10.83
CA ALA A 114 5.31 -4.52 -10.43
C ALA A 114 6.59 -3.88 -11.00
N ALA A 115 6.50 -2.64 -11.49
CA ALA A 115 7.65 -1.91 -12.03
C ALA A 115 8.51 -1.26 -10.93
N ASN A 116 8.43 -1.75 -9.69
CA ASN A 116 9.14 -1.22 -8.53
C ASN A 116 10.23 -2.18 -8.07
N CYS A 117 11.43 -1.64 -7.90
CA CYS A 117 12.57 -2.40 -7.39
C CYS A 117 12.32 -2.91 -5.97
N ALA A 118 12.62 -4.19 -5.72
CA ALA A 118 12.45 -4.82 -4.41
C ALA A 118 13.44 -4.30 -3.34
N HIS A 119 14.40 -3.44 -3.71
CA HIS A 119 15.31 -2.79 -2.76
C HIS A 119 14.62 -1.64 -2.02
N LEU A 120 14.33 -0.54 -2.69
CA LEU A 120 13.75 0.69 -2.12
C LEU A 120 12.64 1.30 -3.01
N GLY A 121 12.04 0.51 -3.88
CA GLY A 121 10.87 0.94 -4.66
C GLY A 121 11.17 1.80 -5.88
N CYS A 122 12.43 2.04 -6.26
CA CYS A 122 12.75 2.77 -7.47
C CYS A 122 12.13 2.10 -8.71
N PRO A 123 11.73 2.84 -9.75
CA PRO A 123 11.25 2.23 -10.98
C PRO A 123 12.36 1.41 -11.63
N VAL A 124 12.01 0.22 -12.10
CA VAL A 124 12.90 -0.62 -12.93
C VAL A 124 12.58 -0.41 -14.39
N GLU A 125 13.55 -0.65 -15.25
CA GLU A 125 13.42 -0.58 -16.70
C GLU A 125 13.69 -1.93 -17.32
N TRP A 126 12.94 -2.25 -18.38
CA TRP A 126 13.12 -3.46 -19.16
C TRP A 126 14.05 -3.20 -20.36
N PHE A 127 15.09 -3.99 -20.49
CA PHE A 127 16.02 -3.93 -21.60
C PHE A 127 15.82 -5.17 -22.49
N GLN A 128 15.15 -4.96 -23.61
CA GLN A 128 14.79 -6.04 -24.54
C GLN A 128 16.01 -6.81 -25.07
N GLU A 129 17.10 -6.11 -25.34
CA GLU A 129 18.32 -6.69 -25.91
C GLU A 129 19.02 -7.65 -24.96
N SER A 130 19.04 -7.33 -23.68
CA SER A 130 19.65 -8.17 -22.64
C SER A 130 18.69 -9.17 -22.02
N GLY A 131 17.37 -8.97 -22.19
CA GLY A 131 16.35 -9.75 -21.49
C GLY A 131 16.35 -9.57 -19.97
N LEU A 132 16.73 -8.38 -19.49
CA LEU A 132 16.88 -8.07 -18.07
C LEU A 132 16.07 -6.85 -17.68
N PHE A 133 15.58 -6.86 -16.43
CA PHE A 133 15.14 -5.65 -15.78
C PHE A 133 16.30 -5.05 -14.98
N MET A 134 16.47 -3.74 -15.05
CA MET A 134 17.52 -3.03 -14.31
C MET A 134 16.95 -1.86 -13.55
N CYS A 135 17.43 -1.68 -12.31
CA CYS A 135 17.13 -0.55 -11.47
C CYS A 135 18.29 0.45 -11.53
N PRO A 136 18.08 1.67 -12.02
CA PRO A 136 19.15 2.66 -12.18
C PRO A 136 19.65 3.25 -10.86
N CYS A 137 18.88 3.12 -9.77
CA CYS A 137 19.22 3.76 -8.49
C CYS A 137 20.46 3.15 -7.83
N HIS A 138 20.53 1.81 -7.73
CA HIS A 138 21.62 1.11 -7.03
C HIS A 138 22.07 -0.17 -7.77
N GLY A 139 21.76 -0.29 -9.06
CA GLY A 139 22.23 -1.41 -9.88
C GLY A 139 21.56 -2.75 -9.56
N GLY A 140 20.31 -2.76 -9.09
CA GLY A 140 19.54 -3.99 -8.98
C GLY A 140 19.22 -4.57 -10.36
N VAL A 141 19.46 -5.87 -10.56
CA VAL A 141 19.22 -6.56 -11.84
C VAL A 141 18.32 -7.77 -11.60
N TYR A 142 17.37 -7.98 -12.52
CA TYR A 142 16.44 -9.10 -12.47
C TYR A 142 16.35 -9.78 -13.83
N TYR A 143 16.16 -11.08 -13.80
CA TYR A 143 15.90 -11.87 -15.01
C TYR A 143 14.53 -11.55 -15.63
N ALA A 144 14.31 -12.02 -16.84
CA ALA A 144 13.06 -11.83 -17.57
C ALA A 144 11.81 -12.39 -16.83
N ASN A 145 11.97 -13.38 -15.98
CA ASN A 145 10.92 -13.93 -15.12
C ASN A 145 10.69 -13.12 -13.81
N GLY A 146 11.45 -12.06 -13.61
CA GLY A 146 11.37 -11.21 -12.41
C GLY A 146 12.24 -11.69 -11.26
N GLU A 147 12.91 -12.85 -11.33
CA GLU A 147 13.81 -13.29 -10.28
C GLU A 147 15.04 -12.38 -10.15
N ARG A 148 15.57 -12.28 -8.95
CA ARG A 148 16.79 -11.50 -8.69
C ARG A 148 17.99 -12.12 -9.39
N ALA A 149 18.67 -11.32 -10.20
CA ALA A 149 19.94 -11.71 -10.81
C ALA A 149 21.13 -11.19 -10.00
N SER A 150 21.16 -9.89 -9.67
CA SER A 150 22.29 -9.30 -8.92
C SER A 150 21.91 -7.96 -8.25
N GLY A 151 22.87 -7.43 -7.48
CA GLY A 151 22.73 -6.13 -6.81
C GLY A 151 22.10 -6.20 -5.43
N PRO A 152 21.74 -5.05 -4.85
CA PRO A 152 21.26 -4.96 -3.48
C PRO A 152 19.83 -5.46 -3.20
N PRO A 153 18.92 -5.66 -4.18
CA PRO A 153 17.58 -6.17 -3.88
C PRO A 153 17.65 -7.50 -3.13
N PRO A 154 16.84 -7.68 -2.05
CA PRO A 154 16.84 -8.94 -1.29
C PRO A 154 16.08 -10.09 -1.99
N ARG A 155 15.25 -9.78 -3.00
CA ARG A 155 14.38 -10.72 -3.71
C ARG A 155 14.07 -10.26 -5.13
N GLY A 156 13.30 -11.06 -5.88
CA GLY A 156 12.79 -10.74 -7.21
C GLY A 156 11.76 -9.60 -7.20
N LEU A 157 11.32 -9.19 -8.38
CA LEU A 157 10.22 -8.24 -8.57
C LEU A 157 8.90 -8.84 -8.04
N PHE A 158 7.99 -7.98 -7.61
CA PHE A 158 6.73 -8.41 -7.05
C PHE A 158 5.75 -8.85 -8.14
N PRO A 159 5.25 -10.10 -8.09
CA PRO A 159 4.20 -10.53 -9.00
C PRO A 159 2.87 -9.88 -8.62
N CYS A 160 2.13 -9.45 -9.64
CA CYS A 160 0.76 -8.97 -9.47
C CYS A 160 -0.22 -10.12 -9.68
N VAL A 161 -1.25 -10.19 -8.85
CA VAL A 161 -2.35 -11.14 -9.05
C VAL A 161 -3.17 -10.69 -10.25
N TRP A 162 -3.41 -11.59 -11.18
CA TRP A 162 -4.13 -11.32 -12.41
C TRP A 162 -5.16 -12.41 -12.71
N ARG A 163 -6.10 -12.10 -13.56
CA ARG A 163 -7.06 -13.05 -14.16
C ARG A 163 -7.45 -12.59 -15.56
N VAL A 164 -8.09 -13.48 -16.30
CA VAL A 164 -8.74 -13.12 -17.56
C VAL A 164 -10.24 -13.18 -17.36
N SER A 165 -10.93 -12.10 -17.70
CA SER A 165 -12.39 -12.00 -17.66
C SER A 165 -12.95 -11.81 -19.06
N ARG A 166 -14.19 -12.25 -19.28
CA ARG A 166 -14.87 -12.00 -20.56
C ARG A 166 -15.73 -10.76 -20.45
N ALA A 167 -15.33 -9.68 -21.13
CA ALA A 167 -16.05 -8.42 -21.16
C ALA A 167 -16.39 -8.04 -22.60
N ARG A 168 -17.67 -7.78 -22.87
CA ARG A 168 -18.17 -7.39 -24.22
C ARG A 168 -17.76 -8.34 -25.35
N GLY A 169 -17.65 -9.64 -25.07
CA GLY A 169 -17.24 -10.66 -26.04
C GLY A 169 -15.72 -10.77 -26.28
N LEU A 170 -14.91 -10.00 -25.56
CA LEU A 170 -13.46 -10.05 -25.60
C LEU A 170 -12.91 -10.61 -24.29
N ASP A 171 -11.81 -11.34 -24.39
CA ASP A 171 -11.04 -11.76 -23.21
C ASP A 171 -10.14 -10.61 -22.79
N VAL A 172 -10.32 -10.15 -21.55
CA VAL A 172 -9.67 -8.97 -20.97
C VAL A 172 -8.77 -9.38 -19.81
N LEU A 173 -7.52 -8.96 -19.86
CA LEU A 173 -6.59 -9.12 -18.74
C LEU A 173 -6.93 -8.10 -17.65
N GLU A 174 -7.13 -8.61 -16.43
CA GLU A 174 -7.41 -7.81 -15.23
C GLU A 174 -6.36 -8.11 -14.15
N ILE A 175 -6.03 -7.10 -13.36
CA ILE A 175 -5.15 -7.23 -12.19
C ILE A 175 -5.86 -6.79 -10.93
N GLN A 176 -5.43 -7.30 -9.78
CA GLN A 176 -5.82 -6.74 -8.50
C GLN A 176 -5.12 -5.40 -8.26
N ALA A 177 -5.88 -4.34 -8.05
CA ALA A 177 -5.37 -3.01 -7.77
C ALA A 177 -6.09 -2.39 -6.56
N PRO A 178 -5.41 -1.53 -5.78
CA PRO A 178 -4.00 -1.18 -5.88
C PRO A 178 -3.10 -2.34 -5.47
N HIS A 179 -2.00 -2.53 -6.18
CA HIS A 179 -0.97 -3.46 -5.76
C HIS A 179 0.12 -2.70 -4.99
N TYR A 180 0.12 -2.88 -3.69
CA TYR A 180 1.21 -2.42 -2.82
C TYR A 180 1.84 -3.63 -2.16
N PRO A 181 3.05 -4.02 -2.58
CA PRO A 181 3.76 -5.10 -1.90
C PRO A 181 4.01 -4.69 -0.45
N THR A 182 3.34 -5.34 0.46
CA THR A 182 3.49 -5.12 1.91
C THR A 182 4.44 -6.14 2.50
N LEU A 183 4.96 -5.85 3.70
CA LEU A 183 5.75 -6.83 4.45
C LEU A 183 4.95 -8.14 4.70
N GLN A 184 3.63 -8.04 4.86
CA GLN A 184 2.75 -9.19 5.03
C GLN A 184 2.69 -10.07 3.77
N ASP A 185 2.72 -9.46 2.58
CA ASP A 185 2.74 -10.21 1.33
C ASP A 185 4.08 -10.93 1.16
N THR A 186 5.17 -10.31 1.61
CA THR A 186 6.50 -10.93 1.66
C THR A 186 6.55 -12.14 2.57
N LEU A 187 5.87 -12.09 3.73
CA LEU A 187 5.86 -13.20 4.69
C LEU A 187 4.94 -14.34 4.27
N ARG A 188 3.91 -14.06 3.45
CA ARG A 188 2.97 -15.08 2.94
C ARG A 188 3.52 -15.82 1.72
N HIS A 189 4.37 -15.17 0.93
CA HIS A 189 4.99 -15.72 -0.24
C HIS A 189 6.51 -15.54 -0.14
N PRO A 190 7.19 -16.31 0.74
CA PRO A 190 8.65 -16.34 0.74
C PRO A 190 9.11 -16.85 -0.63
N ALA A 191 10.07 -16.14 -1.23
CA ALA A 191 10.66 -16.47 -2.52
C ALA A 191 11.37 -17.81 -2.50
#